data_075399f207cf724539843a0882dc3ed1
#
_entry.id   075399f207cf724539843a0882dc3ed1
#
_cell.length_a   1.000
_cell.length_b   1.000
_cell.length_c   1.000
_cell.angle_alpha   90.00
_cell.angle_beta   90.00
_cell.angle_gamma   90.00
#
_symmetry.space_group_name_H-M   'P 1'
#
loop_
_entity.id
_entity.type
_entity.pdbx_description
1 polymer ?
#
loop_
_entity_poly.entity_id
_entity_poly.type
_entity_poly.pdbx_seq_one_letter_code
_entity_poly.pdbx_strand_id
1 'polypeptide(L)'
;MKFSEQWLRQWVNPPCDTAELAHLLTMAGLEVEAIEPVAGEFANVVVGQVQSIEPHPDADKLRVCQVSVGQQESLQIVCGAPNVTEGMKVPVALVGARLPGGLKIKKTKLRGVASSGMLCSASELGLAESSEGLMALPVDALVGEDLRGFLQLDDDSIELGLTPNRGDCLCIAGIAREVGVLTRCEVQVPIVDQVAIDSQRSLPITIKAAADCPRYVGRVIEGVDLAVDTPLWMQEALRRSGLRSLGPAVDVTNYVLLELGQPMHAFDLGKLQGG
;
A
#
# COMPACT_ATOMS: atom_id res chain seq x y z
N MET A 1 0.25 -16.52 7.63
CA MET A 1 -0.45 -15.61 6.68
C MET A 1 -0.62 -14.27 7.35
N LYS A 2 -0.06 -13.20 6.75
CA LYS A 2 -0.19 -11.83 7.28
C LYS A 2 -1.13 -11.03 6.39
N PHE A 3 -2.04 -10.25 6.98
CA PHE A 3 -3.04 -9.47 6.25
C PHE A 3 -3.56 -8.29 7.07
N SER A 4 -4.08 -7.27 6.38
CA SER A 4 -4.77 -6.12 6.96
C SER A 4 -6.16 -6.52 7.45
N GLU A 5 -6.54 -6.13 8.67
CA GLU A 5 -7.89 -6.34 9.18
C GLU A 5 -8.93 -5.60 8.36
N GLN A 6 -8.66 -4.36 7.95
CA GLN A 6 -9.55 -3.60 7.08
C GLN A 6 -9.78 -4.28 5.73
N TRP A 7 -8.76 -4.96 5.16
CA TRP A 7 -8.95 -5.75 3.93
C TRP A 7 -9.88 -6.93 4.17
N LEU A 8 -9.71 -7.67 5.27
CA LEU A 8 -10.63 -8.74 5.64
C LEU A 8 -12.05 -8.21 5.85
N ARG A 9 -12.21 -7.05 6.51
CA ARG A 9 -13.52 -6.44 6.78
C ARG A 9 -14.27 -5.98 5.53
N GLN A 10 -13.61 -5.81 4.40
CA GLN A 10 -14.27 -5.61 3.10
C GLN A 10 -14.99 -6.88 2.61
N TRP A 11 -14.53 -8.06 3.03
CA TRP A 11 -15.12 -9.35 2.69
C TRP A 11 -16.15 -9.82 3.72
N VAL A 12 -15.87 -9.60 4.99
CA VAL A 12 -16.73 -9.99 6.10
C VAL A 12 -16.53 -9.03 7.26
N ASN A 13 -17.59 -8.40 7.73
CA ASN A 13 -17.48 -7.38 8.79
C ASN A 13 -18.30 -7.80 10.03
N PRO A 14 -17.75 -8.67 10.90
CA PRO A 14 -18.42 -9.06 12.13
C PRO A 14 -18.47 -7.89 13.14
N PRO A 15 -19.51 -7.81 13.98
CA PRO A 15 -19.66 -6.79 15.00
C PRO A 15 -18.80 -7.11 16.25
N CYS A 16 -17.51 -7.31 16.05
CA CYS A 16 -16.52 -7.56 17.10
C CYS A 16 -15.28 -6.70 16.87
N ASP A 17 -14.51 -6.44 17.92
CA ASP A 17 -13.23 -5.75 17.83
C ASP A 17 -12.10 -6.70 17.39
N THR A 18 -10.89 -6.14 17.17
CA THR A 18 -9.69 -6.87 16.74
C THR A 18 -9.33 -7.99 17.72
N ALA A 19 -9.45 -7.75 19.02
CA ALA A 19 -9.08 -8.73 20.05
C ALA A 19 -10.06 -9.91 20.08
N GLU A 20 -11.36 -9.62 19.94
CA GLU A 20 -12.40 -10.64 19.84
C GLU A 20 -12.26 -11.46 18.55
N LEU A 21 -11.98 -10.80 17.42
CA LEU A 21 -11.72 -11.47 16.15
C LEU A 21 -10.52 -12.42 16.24
N ALA A 22 -9.41 -11.95 16.80
CA ALA A 22 -8.20 -12.75 17.02
C ALA A 22 -8.46 -13.96 17.91
N HIS A 23 -9.24 -13.78 18.99
CA HIS A 23 -9.65 -14.88 19.87
C HIS A 23 -10.50 -15.91 19.12
N LEU A 24 -11.49 -15.48 18.35
CA LEU A 24 -12.35 -16.37 17.57
C LEU A 24 -11.54 -17.19 16.55
N LEU A 25 -10.62 -16.56 15.82
CA LEU A 25 -9.76 -17.24 14.85
C LEU A 25 -8.87 -18.28 15.55
N THR A 26 -8.21 -17.91 16.65
CA THR A 26 -7.36 -18.82 17.42
C THR A 26 -8.12 -20.02 17.96
N MET A 27 -9.31 -19.79 18.52
CA MET A 27 -10.15 -20.87 19.05
C MET A 27 -10.70 -21.80 17.95
N ALA A 28 -10.76 -21.33 16.71
CA ALA A 28 -11.12 -22.14 15.55
C ALA A 28 -9.93 -22.86 14.89
N GLY A 29 -8.72 -22.75 15.47
CA GLY A 29 -7.50 -23.41 15.00
C GLY A 29 -6.73 -22.61 13.95
N LEU A 30 -7.01 -21.31 13.81
CA LEU A 30 -6.21 -20.34 13.05
C LEU A 30 -5.47 -19.46 14.06
N GLU A 31 -4.35 -19.96 14.56
CA GLU A 31 -3.59 -19.31 15.64
C GLU A 31 -3.11 -17.91 15.23
N VAL A 32 -3.52 -16.89 15.98
CA VAL A 32 -3.02 -15.53 15.79
C VAL A 32 -1.68 -15.41 16.50
N GLU A 33 -0.60 -15.28 15.73
CA GLU A 33 0.76 -15.16 16.20
C GLU A 33 1.15 -13.72 16.55
N ALA A 34 0.62 -12.75 15.79
CA ALA A 34 0.87 -11.33 16.03
C ALA A 34 -0.29 -10.45 15.56
N ILE A 35 -0.43 -9.30 16.22
CA ILE A 35 -1.26 -8.17 15.79
C ILE A 35 -0.38 -6.93 15.90
N GLU A 36 -0.19 -6.23 14.79
CA GLU A 36 0.70 -5.07 14.72
C GLU A 36 -0.01 -3.91 14.02
N PRO A 37 0.04 -2.68 14.54
CA PRO A 37 -0.48 -1.53 13.83
C PRO A 37 0.24 -1.36 12.49
N VAL A 38 -0.50 -1.03 11.43
CA VAL A 38 0.04 -0.89 10.06
C VAL A 38 0.99 0.31 9.88
N ALA A 39 0.99 1.23 10.83
CA ALA A 39 1.85 2.40 10.86
C ALA A 39 2.18 2.81 12.29
N GLY A 40 3.32 3.46 12.48
CA GLY A 40 3.69 4.11 13.71
C GLY A 40 2.73 5.26 14.06
N GLU A 41 2.79 5.71 15.32
CA GLU A 41 2.02 6.86 15.76
C GLU A 41 2.61 8.16 15.20
N PHE A 42 1.81 8.91 14.48
CA PHE A 42 2.09 10.30 14.10
C PHE A 42 0.80 11.11 14.00
N ALA A 43 0.91 12.43 14.14
CA ALA A 43 -0.23 13.34 14.07
C ALA A 43 0.16 14.67 13.42
N ASN A 44 -0.84 15.41 12.90
CA ASN A 44 -0.66 16.68 12.20
C ASN A 44 0.22 16.56 10.94
N VAL A 45 0.04 15.47 10.20
CA VAL A 45 0.61 15.27 8.86
C VAL A 45 -0.54 15.28 7.86
N VAL A 46 -0.44 16.14 6.86
CA VAL A 46 -1.48 16.33 5.84
C VAL A 46 -0.94 16.12 4.44
N VAL A 47 -1.83 15.90 3.49
CA VAL A 47 -1.49 15.93 2.07
C VAL A 47 -1.17 17.38 1.68
N GLY A 48 0.02 17.63 1.15
CA GLY A 48 0.39 18.92 0.59
C GLY A 48 0.79 18.85 -0.86
N GLN A 49 0.80 19.99 -1.54
CA GLN A 49 1.26 20.11 -2.90
C GLN A 49 2.37 21.15 -3.02
N VAL A 50 3.48 20.77 -3.60
CA VAL A 50 4.59 21.67 -3.91
C VAL A 50 4.19 22.58 -5.07
N GLN A 51 4.09 23.88 -4.80
CA GLN A 51 3.65 24.87 -5.79
C GLN A 51 4.82 25.48 -6.57
N SER A 52 5.92 25.78 -5.87
CA SER A 52 7.14 26.29 -6.49
C SER A 52 8.38 25.84 -5.72
N ILE A 53 9.50 25.81 -6.41
CA ILE A 53 10.80 25.38 -5.89
C ILE A 53 11.86 26.38 -6.29
N GLU A 54 12.60 26.91 -5.33
CA GLU A 54 13.74 27.79 -5.56
C GLU A 54 15.01 27.15 -4.96
N PRO A 55 16.20 27.41 -5.56
CA PRO A 55 17.47 27.04 -4.93
C PRO A 55 17.63 27.73 -3.58
N HIS A 56 18.21 27.03 -2.61
CA HIS A 56 18.53 27.66 -1.33
C HIS A 56 19.74 28.58 -1.50
N PRO A 57 19.73 29.84 -0.99
CA PRO A 57 20.80 30.82 -1.22
C PRO A 57 22.17 30.36 -0.73
N ASP A 58 22.24 29.60 0.38
CA ASP A 58 23.50 29.24 1.04
C ASP A 58 23.72 27.72 1.12
N ALA A 59 23.03 26.92 0.29
CA ALA A 59 23.16 25.45 0.33
C ALA A 59 22.74 24.76 -0.96
N ASP A 60 23.68 24.27 -1.74
CA ASP A 60 23.47 23.66 -3.08
C ASP A 60 22.51 22.46 -3.08
N LYS A 61 22.47 21.69 -1.98
CA LYS A 61 21.63 20.49 -1.85
C LYS A 61 20.24 20.77 -1.30
N LEU A 62 19.96 22.00 -0.86
CA LEU A 62 18.66 22.37 -0.32
C LEU A 62 17.83 23.14 -1.34
N ARG A 63 16.52 23.02 -1.21
CA ARG A 63 15.51 23.74 -1.98
C ARG A 63 14.57 24.46 -1.03
N VAL A 64 14.11 25.62 -1.41
CA VAL A 64 13.05 26.37 -0.71
C VAL A 64 11.77 26.13 -1.49
N CYS A 65 10.82 25.45 -0.86
CA CYS A 65 9.56 25.07 -1.46
C CYS A 65 8.41 25.92 -0.91
N GLN A 66 7.51 26.38 -1.77
CA GLN A 66 6.20 26.89 -1.37
C GLN A 66 5.20 25.72 -1.49
N VAL A 67 4.53 25.40 -0.40
CA VAL A 67 3.71 24.19 -0.29
C VAL A 67 2.31 24.56 0.16
N SER A 68 1.33 24.22 -0.67
CA SER A 68 -0.08 24.33 -0.28
C SER A 68 -0.47 23.15 0.61
N VAL A 69 -1.17 23.44 1.69
CA VAL A 69 -1.73 22.45 2.64
C VAL A 69 -3.24 22.65 2.82
N GLY A 70 -3.92 23.20 1.81
CA GLY A 70 -5.35 23.48 1.85
C GLY A 70 -5.73 24.74 2.64
N GLN A 71 -4.76 25.53 3.10
CA GLN A 71 -4.95 26.82 3.77
C GLN A 71 -4.82 27.97 2.78
N GLN A 72 -5.26 29.19 3.18
CA GLN A 72 -5.17 30.37 2.31
C GLN A 72 -3.72 30.73 1.92
N GLU A 73 -2.79 30.55 2.86
CA GLU A 73 -1.38 30.85 2.65
C GLU A 73 -0.58 29.55 2.50
N SER A 74 0.35 29.57 1.54
CA SER A 74 1.29 28.47 1.36
C SER A 74 2.37 28.50 2.44
N LEU A 75 2.86 27.34 2.79
CA LEU A 75 3.94 27.19 3.76
C LEU A 75 5.30 27.21 3.04
N GLN A 76 6.24 28.03 3.52
CA GLN A 76 7.62 27.92 3.12
C GLN A 76 8.29 26.78 3.88
N ILE A 77 8.81 25.79 3.15
CA ILE A 77 9.48 24.62 3.71
C ILE A 77 10.81 24.41 2.98
N VAL A 78 11.88 24.23 3.74
CA VAL A 78 13.20 23.89 3.20
C VAL A 78 13.32 22.37 3.11
N CYS A 79 13.62 21.87 1.92
CA CYS A 79 13.70 20.44 1.61
C CYS A 79 15.07 20.06 1.04
N GLY A 80 15.61 18.92 1.48
CA GLY A 80 16.87 18.36 0.98
C GLY A 80 16.67 17.09 0.13
N ALA A 81 15.45 16.67 -0.12
CA ALA A 81 15.17 15.45 -0.87
C ALA A 81 15.47 15.65 -2.38
N PRO A 82 16.11 14.68 -3.04
CA PRO A 82 16.52 14.81 -4.44
C PRO A 82 15.36 14.77 -5.43
N ASN A 83 14.25 14.16 -5.04
CA ASN A 83 13.09 13.91 -5.90
C ASN A 83 11.98 14.97 -5.79
N VAL A 84 12.20 16.08 -5.06
CA VAL A 84 11.20 17.14 -4.95
C VAL A 84 10.99 17.82 -6.31
N THR A 85 9.74 17.90 -6.78
CA THR A 85 9.35 18.54 -8.04
C THR A 85 8.10 19.41 -7.86
N GLU A 86 7.95 20.42 -8.70
CA GLU A 86 6.74 21.25 -8.73
C GLU A 86 5.51 20.42 -9.15
N GLY A 87 4.38 20.68 -8.51
CA GLY A 87 3.13 19.93 -8.70
C GLY A 87 3.06 18.63 -7.89
N MET A 88 4.17 18.13 -7.35
CA MET A 88 4.21 16.89 -6.58
C MET A 88 3.33 17.00 -5.33
N LYS A 89 2.51 15.99 -5.08
CA LYS A 89 1.81 15.82 -3.80
C LYS A 89 2.62 14.95 -2.87
N VAL A 90 2.73 15.38 -1.62
CA VAL A 90 3.61 14.78 -0.60
C VAL A 90 3.00 14.88 0.79
N PRO A 91 3.37 14.01 1.73
CA PRO A 91 3.07 14.21 3.13
C PRO A 91 3.79 15.44 3.68
N VAL A 92 3.05 16.30 4.37
CA VAL A 92 3.55 17.51 5.02
C VAL A 92 3.29 17.45 6.51
N ALA A 93 4.34 17.32 7.29
CA ALA A 93 4.27 17.46 8.73
C ALA A 93 4.22 18.95 9.12
N LEU A 94 3.10 19.38 9.66
CA LEU A 94 2.86 20.75 10.10
C LEU A 94 3.64 21.07 11.38
N VAL A 95 3.79 22.35 11.69
CA VAL A 95 4.37 22.76 12.97
C VAL A 95 3.51 22.20 14.12
N GLY A 96 4.16 21.50 15.06
CA GLY A 96 3.48 20.78 16.14
C GLY A 96 3.28 19.30 15.87
N ALA A 97 3.47 18.83 14.63
CA ALA A 97 3.43 17.40 14.30
C ALA A 97 4.42 16.61 15.17
N ARG A 98 4.03 15.38 15.47
CA ARG A 98 4.87 14.38 16.11
C ARG A 98 5.02 13.22 15.15
N LEU A 99 6.24 12.86 14.82
CA LEU A 99 6.58 11.75 13.94
C LEU A 99 7.10 10.55 14.75
N PRO A 100 7.10 9.34 14.17
CA PRO A 100 7.71 8.17 14.79
C PRO A 100 9.14 8.46 15.25
N GLY A 101 9.59 7.79 16.33
CA GLY A 101 10.88 8.09 16.96
C GLY A 101 10.91 9.35 17.81
N GLY A 102 9.75 10.03 18.02
CA GLY A 102 9.63 11.18 18.91
C GLY A 102 10.04 12.53 18.29
N LEU A 103 10.26 12.58 16.98
CA LEU A 103 10.60 13.83 16.29
C LEU A 103 9.40 14.79 16.32
N LYS A 104 9.60 15.98 16.92
CA LYS A 104 8.59 17.04 16.97
C LYS A 104 8.94 18.15 15.98
N ILE A 105 8.03 18.42 15.06
CA ILE A 105 8.21 19.47 14.06
C ILE A 105 7.96 20.84 14.67
N LYS A 106 8.94 21.72 14.48
CA LYS A 106 8.90 23.11 14.96
C LYS A 106 9.24 24.06 13.82
N LYS A 107 8.74 25.29 13.90
CA LYS A 107 9.24 26.35 13.01
C LYS A 107 10.73 26.55 13.26
N THR A 108 11.54 26.45 12.25
CA THR A 108 13.01 26.49 12.35
C THR A 108 13.60 27.33 11.23
N LYS A 109 14.91 27.61 11.33
CA LYS A 109 15.68 28.21 10.24
C LYS A 109 16.78 27.23 9.82
N LEU A 110 16.80 26.86 8.56
CA LEU A 110 17.83 26.02 7.97
C LEU A 110 18.78 26.94 7.17
N ARG A 111 20.02 27.08 7.63
CA ARG A 111 21.01 28.00 7.04
C ARG A 111 20.43 29.38 6.74
N GLY A 112 19.74 30.00 7.73
CA GLY A 112 19.15 31.33 7.62
C GLY A 112 17.74 31.39 7.02
N VAL A 113 17.30 30.41 6.24
CA VAL A 113 15.98 30.38 5.60
C VAL A 113 14.95 29.72 6.53
N ALA A 114 13.81 30.37 6.71
CA ALA A 114 12.74 29.86 7.56
C ALA A 114 12.05 28.64 6.94
N SER A 115 11.78 27.63 7.77
CA SER A 115 10.99 26.46 7.40
C SER A 115 9.84 26.27 8.39
N SER A 116 8.60 26.21 7.88
CA SER A 116 7.36 26.13 8.66
C SER A 116 6.68 24.77 8.54
N GLY A 117 7.48 23.70 8.52
CA GLY A 117 7.02 22.32 8.38
C GLY A 117 8.13 21.45 7.83
N MET A 118 7.77 20.20 7.49
CA MET A 118 8.67 19.23 6.90
C MET A 118 7.94 18.40 5.85
N LEU A 119 8.53 18.24 4.67
CA LEU A 119 8.08 17.26 3.68
C LEU A 119 8.63 15.89 4.09
N CYS A 120 7.79 14.86 4.10
CA CYS A 120 8.15 13.58 4.68
C CYS A 120 8.37 12.49 3.62
N SER A 121 9.32 11.65 3.90
CA SER A 121 9.51 10.35 3.26
C SER A 121 8.65 9.27 3.94
N ALA A 122 8.49 8.11 3.32
CA ALA A 122 7.79 6.98 3.92
C ALA A 122 8.49 6.46 5.19
N SER A 123 9.82 6.48 5.23
CA SER A 123 10.59 6.03 6.40
C SER A 123 10.42 6.96 7.61
N GLU A 124 10.31 8.27 7.40
CA GLU A 124 10.06 9.23 8.48
C GLU A 124 8.67 9.08 9.10
N LEU A 125 7.72 8.52 8.33
CA LEU A 125 6.37 8.20 8.78
C LEU A 125 6.25 6.78 9.35
N GLY A 126 7.33 6.00 9.35
CA GLY A 126 7.33 4.60 9.79
C GLY A 126 6.56 3.67 8.84
N LEU A 127 6.40 4.06 7.56
CA LEU A 127 5.73 3.26 6.53
C LEU A 127 6.71 2.41 5.71
N ALA A 128 8.01 2.66 5.84
CA ALA A 128 9.06 1.88 5.20
C ALA A 128 10.31 1.86 6.08
N GLU A 129 11.17 0.86 5.92
CA GLU A 129 12.46 0.79 6.62
C GLU A 129 13.45 1.85 6.13
N SER A 130 13.41 2.18 4.84
CA SER A 130 14.26 3.18 4.20
C SER A 130 13.53 3.89 3.07
N SER A 131 13.99 5.08 2.71
CA SER A 131 13.47 5.88 1.60
C SER A 131 14.60 6.63 0.90
N GLU A 132 14.55 6.70 -0.42
CA GLU A 132 15.51 7.46 -1.22
C GLU A 132 15.12 8.95 -1.40
N GLY A 133 13.94 9.33 -0.97
CA GLY A 133 13.38 10.67 -1.09
C GLY A 133 12.01 10.82 -0.45
N LEU A 134 11.30 11.87 -0.85
CA LEU A 134 9.93 12.13 -0.39
C LEU A 134 8.98 11.03 -0.87
N MET A 135 7.97 10.75 -0.04
CA MET A 135 6.86 9.90 -0.44
C MET A 135 5.98 10.65 -1.44
N ALA A 136 5.90 10.15 -2.68
CA ALA A 136 4.97 10.68 -3.67
C ALA A 136 3.55 10.18 -3.38
N LEU A 137 2.60 11.10 -3.39
CA LEU A 137 1.17 10.77 -3.27
C LEU A 137 0.49 10.87 -4.63
N PRO A 138 -0.60 10.13 -4.86
CA PRO A 138 -1.37 10.19 -6.09
C PRO A 138 -1.84 11.61 -6.44
N VAL A 139 -1.97 11.90 -7.73
CA VAL A 139 -2.36 13.22 -8.22
C VAL A 139 -3.78 13.64 -7.81
N ASP A 140 -4.64 12.70 -7.49
CA ASP A 140 -6.01 12.87 -7.03
C ASP A 140 -6.14 13.02 -5.50
N ALA A 141 -5.05 12.81 -4.72
CA ALA A 141 -5.06 13.04 -3.27
C ALA A 141 -5.50 14.48 -2.95
N LEU A 142 -6.42 14.66 -2.01
CA LEU A 142 -6.97 15.97 -1.68
C LEU A 142 -6.00 16.77 -0.79
N VAL A 143 -5.57 17.93 -1.27
CA VAL A 143 -4.66 18.81 -0.52
C VAL A 143 -5.33 19.29 0.78
N GLY A 144 -4.64 19.13 1.90
CA GLY A 144 -5.14 19.46 3.24
C GLY A 144 -5.81 18.30 3.97
N GLU A 145 -6.05 17.17 3.29
CA GLU A 145 -6.58 15.97 3.93
C GLU A 145 -5.58 15.39 4.94
N ASP A 146 -6.09 14.89 6.08
CA ASP A 146 -5.24 14.19 7.04
C ASP A 146 -4.65 12.92 6.44
N LEU A 147 -3.33 12.77 6.54
CA LEU A 147 -2.63 11.67 5.89
C LEU A 147 -3.02 10.29 6.45
N ARG A 148 -3.28 10.18 7.77
CA ARG A 148 -3.70 8.90 8.35
C ARG A 148 -5.05 8.47 7.79
N GLY A 149 -5.98 9.41 7.66
CA GLY A 149 -7.29 9.17 7.04
C GLY A 149 -7.16 8.80 5.56
N PHE A 150 -6.38 9.58 4.80
CA PHE A 150 -6.15 9.32 3.37
C PHE A 150 -5.56 7.93 3.10
N LEU A 151 -4.57 7.52 3.88
CA LEU A 151 -3.93 6.21 3.76
C LEU A 151 -4.64 5.10 4.56
N GLN A 152 -5.71 5.42 5.29
CA GLN A 152 -6.43 4.47 6.15
C GLN A 152 -5.50 3.74 7.13
N LEU A 153 -4.65 4.49 7.86
CA LEU A 153 -3.60 3.92 8.71
C LEU A 153 -4.07 3.49 10.11
N ASP A 154 -5.33 3.73 10.45
CA ASP A 154 -5.93 3.21 11.68
C ASP A 154 -6.44 1.78 11.40
N ASP A 155 -5.49 0.86 11.27
CA ASP A 155 -5.66 -0.52 10.88
C ASP A 155 -4.59 -1.38 11.53
N ASP A 156 -4.88 -2.68 11.71
CA ASP A 156 -3.95 -3.66 12.23
C ASP A 156 -3.63 -4.74 11.17
N SER A 157 -2.38 -5.15 11.13
CA SER A 157 -1.95 -6.37 10.43
C SER A 157 -2.04 -7.55 11.38
N ILE A 158 -2.80 -8.56 11.00
CA ILE A 158 -2.95 -9.81 11.75
C ILE A 158 -2.08 -10.88 11.09
N GLU A 159 -1.29 -11.59 11.86
CA GLU A 159 -0.49 -12.71 11.38
C GLU A 159 -1.02 -14.03 11.97
N LEU A 160 -1.34 -14.97 11.05
CA LEU A 160 -1.83 -16.31 11.39
C LEU A 160 -0.77 -17.39 11.14
N GLY A 161 -0.52 -18.23 12.14
CA GLY A 161 0.15 -19.51 12.01
C GLY A 161 -0.80 -20.57 11.49
N LEU A 162 -0.65 -20.96 10.23
CA LEU A 162 -1.52 -21.94 9.59
C LEU A 162 -0.90 -23.33 9.58
N THR A 163 -1.67 -24.32 10.01
CA THR A 163 -1.28 -25.73 9.86
C THR A 163 -1.38 -26.20 8.40
N PRO A 164 -0.63 -27.24 7.99
CA PRO A 164 -0.61 -27.69 6.59
C PRO A 164 -1.98 -28.08 6.00
N ASN A 165 -2.94 -28.45 6.83
CA ASN A 165 -4.30 -28.80 6.40
C ASN A 165 -5.22 -27.57 6.21
N ARG A 166 -4.75 -26.36 6.49
CA ARG A 166 -5.51 -25.12 6.36
C ARG A 166 -4.98 -24.21 5.23
N GLY A 167 -4.52 -24.81 4.14
CA GLY A 167 -4.11 -24.09 2.94
C GLY A 167 -5.22 -23.24 2.30
N ASP A 168 -6.49 -23.55 2.58
CA ASP A 168 -7.65 -22.75 2.20
C ASP A 168 -7.63 -21.33 2.79
N CYS A 169 -6.97 -21.15 3.96
CA CYS A 169 -6.84 -19.87 4.65
C CYS A 169 -5.55 -19.10 4.30
N LEU A 170 -4.80 -19.51 3.27
CA LEU A 170 -3.65 -18.74 2.76
C LEU A 170 -4.07 -17.55 1.88
N CYS A 171 -5.31 -17.08 2.03
CA CYS A 171 -5.84 -15.90 1.33
C CYS A 171 -6.99 -15.25 2.11
N ILE A 172 -7.26 -13.98 1.80
CA ILE A 172 -8.36 -13.21 2.42
C ILE A 172 -9.71 -13.93 2.25
N ALA A 173 -10.02 -14.40 1.04
CA ALA A 173 -11.27 -15.10 0.75
C ALA A 173 -11.48 -16.35 1.63
N GLY A 174 -10.42 -17.10 1.92
CA GLY A 174 -10.48 -18.27 2.80
C GLY A 174 -10.73 -17.88 4.25
N ILE A 175 -9.98 -16.90 4.76
CA ILE A 175 -10.15 -16.37 6.12
C ILE A 175 -11.56 -15.78 6.29
N ALA A 176 -12.04 -15.03 5.28
CA ALA A 176 -13.38 -14.44 5.31
C ALA A 176 -14.49 -15.50 5.42
N ARG A 177 -14.35 -16.66 4.75
CA ARG A 177 -15.31 -17.77 4.88
C ARG A 177 -15.31 -18.33 6.30
N GLU A 178 -14.13 -18.52 6.91
CA GLU A 178 -14.05 -18.97 8.30
C GLU A 178 -14.70 -17.96 9.25
N VAL A 179 -14.36 -16.68 9.14
CA VAL A 179 -14.97 -15.63 9.97
C VAL A 179 -16.49 -15.59 9.76
N GLY A 180 -16.96 -15.71 8.51
CA GLY A 180 -18.38 -15.77 8.20
C GLY A 180 -19.11 -16.92 8.89
N VAL A 181 -18.49 -18.11 8.93
CA VAL A 181 -19.03 -19.28 9.66
C VAL A 181 -19.03 -19.05 11.17
N LEU A 182 -17.92 -18.59 11.72
CA LEU A 182 -17.77 -18.39 13.16
C LEU A 182 -18.71 -17.32 13.72
N THR A 183 -18.92 -16.25 12.97
CA THR A 183 -19.70 -15.09 13.41
C THR A 183 -21.11 -15.07 12.85
N ARG A 184 -21.43 -15.97 11.92
CA ARG A 184 -22.70 -16.00 11.13
C ARG A 184 -22.93 -14.70 10.34
N CYS A 185 -21.86 -14.01 9.97
CA CYS A 185 -21.92 -12.86 9.10
C CYS A 185 -21.85 -13.29 7.64
N GLU A 186 -22.55 -12.55 6.78
CA GLU A 186 -22.50 -12.77 5.33
C GLU A 186 -21.14 -12.38 4.77
N VAL A 187 -20.58 -13.22 3.91
CA VAL A 187 -19.34 -12.95 3.18
C VAL A 187 -19.68 -12.24 1.90
N GLN A 188 -19.15 -11.03 1.73
CA GLN A 188 -19.32 -10.21 0.55
C GLN A 188 -18.17 -10.47 -0.43
N VAL A 189 -18.44 -11.23 -1.48
CA VAL A 189 -17.44 -11.47 -2.54
C VAL A 189 -17.36 -10.23 -3.42
N PRO A 190 -16.17 -9.66 -3.64
CA PRO A 190 -16.01 -8.52 -4.53
C PRO A 190 -16.55 -8.80 -5.94
N ILE A 191 -17.30 -7.85 -6.48
CA ILE A 191 -17.80 -7.95 -7.85
C ILE A 191 -16.66 -7.58 -8.79
N VAL A 192 -16.31 -8.49 -9.69
CA VAL A 192 -15.30 -8.26 -10.71
C VAL A 192 -16.00 -7.95 -12.03
N ASP A 193 -15.80 -6.73 -12.52
CA ASP A 193 -16.32 -6.33 -13.82
C ASP A 193 -15.63 -7.10 -14.96
N GLN A 194 -16.40 -7.45 -15.98
CA GLN A 194 -15.86 -8.08 -17.16
C GLN A 194 -15.04 -7.07 -17.95
N VAL A 195 -13.76 -7.37 -18.12
CA VAL A 195 -12.88 -6.58 -18.99
C VAL A 195 -13.10 -6.98 -20.45
N ALA A 196 -13.31 -6.00 -21.32
CA ALA A 196 -13.42 -6.21 -22.75
C ALA A 196 -12.17 -6.90 -23.32
N ILE A 197 -12.35 -7.77 -24.30
CA ILE A 197 -11.26 -8.46 -24.98
C ILE A 197 -10.95 -7.69 -26.26
N ASP A 198 -9.83 -6.98 -26.28
CA ASP A 198 -9.40 -6.15 -27.41
C ASP A 198 -8.42 -6.90 -28.34
N SER A 199 -7.66 -7.85 -27.80
CA SER A 199 -6.70 -8.65 -28.57
C SER A 199 -7.20 -10.07 -28.82
N GLN A 200 -7.05 -10.53 -30.05
CA GLN A 200 -7.32 -11.94 -30.44
C GLN A 200 -6.08 -12.84 -30.33
N ARG A 201 -4.96 -12.28 -29.83
CA ARG A 201 -3.70 -13.01 -29.69
C ARG A 201 -3.82 -14.08 -28.62
N SER A 202 -3.41 -15.28 -28.94
CA SER A 202 -3.35 -16.42 -28.02
C SER A 202 -2.06 -17.20 -28.19
N LEU A 203 -1.67 -17.93 -27.16
CA LEU A 203 -0.55 -18.86 -27.20
C LEU A 203 -1.07 -20.27 -26.97
N PRO A 204 -0.54 -21.29 -27.71
CA PRO A 204 -0.86 -22.66 -27.41
C PRO A 204 -0.25 -23.08 -26.07
N ILE A 205 -1.03 -23.72 -25.22
CA ILE A 205 -0.57 -24.25 -23.95
C ILE A 205 -0.71 -25.76 -23.98
N THR A 206 0.38 -26.47 -23.71
CA THR A 206 0.39 -27.92 -23.59
C THR A 206 0.73 -28.33 -22.17
N ILE A 207 -0.20 -29.02 -21.49
CA ILE A 207 0.02 -29.56 -20.15
C ILE A 207 0.59 -30.98 -20.30
N LYS A 208 1.85 -31.17 -19.85
CA LYS A 208 2.52 -32.49 -19.90
C LYS A 208 2.32 -33.31 -18.63
N ALA A 209 2.01 -32.65 -17.50
CA ALA A 209 1.78 -33.28 -16.20
C ALA A 209 0.31 -33.06 -15.75
N ALA A 210 -0.65 -33.59 -16.51
CA ALA A 210 -2.06 -33.35 -16.27
C ALA A 210 -2.58 -33.93 -14.94
N ALA A 211 -1.88 -34.92 -14.36
CA ALA A 211 -2.20 -35.46 -13.04
C ALA A 211 -1.92 -34.45 -11.90
N ASP A 212 -0.84 -33.66 -12.06
CA ASP A 212 -0.40 -32.68 -11.04
C ASP A 212 -0.98 -31.29 -11.31
N CYS A 213 -1.18 -30.94 -12.59
CA CYS A 213 -1.76 -29.66 -13.01
C CYS A 213 -2.84 -29.92 -14.07
N PRO A 214 -4.09 -30.20 -13.64
CA PRO A 214 -5.18 -30.57 -14.57
C PRO A 214 -5.66 -29.39 -15.42
N ARG A 215 -5.39 -28.16 -15.01
CA ARG A 215 -5.82 -26.94 -15.72
C ARG A 215 -4.79 -25.84 -15.59
N TYR A 216 -4.40 -25.26 -16.72
CA TYR A 216 -3.57 -24.06 -16.81
C TYR A 216 -4.22 -23.06 -17.76
N VAL A 217 -4.40 -21.81 -17.32
CA VAL A 217 -5.03 -20.76 -18.13
C VAL A 217 -4.01 -19.67 -18.40
N GLY A 218 -3.82 -19.32 -19.66
CA GLY A 218 -2.99 -18.20 -20.07
C GLY A 218 -3.79 -17.14 -20.79
N ARG A 219 -3.38 -15.88 -20.61
CA ARG A 219 -3.93 -14.73 -21.33
C ARG A 219 -2.77 -13.88 -21.83
N VAL A 220 -2.84 -13.45 -23.08
CA VAL A 220 -1.91 -12.46 -23.64
C VAL A 220 -2.47 -11.07 -23.38
N ILE A 221 -1.64 -10.20 -22.84
CA ILE A 221 -1.95 -8.78 -22.61
C ILE A 221 -0.92 -7.98 -23.39
N GLU A 222 -1.37 -7.06 -24.23
CA GLU A 222 -0.51 -6.23 -25.10
C GLU A 222 -0.55 -4.77 -24.64
N GLY A 223 0.50 -4.01 -24.96
CA GLY A 223 0.57 -2.59 -24.61
C GLY A 223 0.80 -2.30 -23.11
N VAL A 224 1.35 -3.26 -22.37
CA VAL A 224 1.65 -3.10 -20.94
C VAL A 224 2.81 -2.13 -20.77
N ASP A 225 2.60 -1.05 -20.02
CA ASP A 225 3.66 -0.15 -19.56
C ASP A 225 4.09 -0.53 -18.14
N LEU A 226 5.30 -1.04 -17.99
CA LEU A 226 5.87 -1.40 -16.69
C LEU A 226 6.59 -0.24 -15.99
N ALA A 227 6.65 0.94 -16.63
CA ALA A 227 7.24 2.13 -16.02
C ALA A 227 6.25 2.91 -15.14
N VAL A 228 4.97 2.55 -15.18
CA VAL A 228 3.96 3.13 -14.29
C VAL A 228 4.08 2.55 -12.88
N ASP A 229 3.80 3.39 -11.89
CA ASP A 229 3.76 2.92 -10.50
C ASP A 229 2.52 2.05 -10.25
N THR A 230 2.69 1.05 -9.40
CA THR A 230 1.56 0.30 -8.83
C THR A 230 0.65 1.28 -8.07
N PRO A 231 -0.69 1.20 -8.21
CA PRO A 231 -1.58 2.06 -7.45
C PRO A 231 -1.33 1.98 -5.94
N LEU A 232 -1.35 3.12 -5.25
CA LEU A 232 -0.98 3.22 -3.84
C LEU A 232 -1.80 2.28 -2.94
N TRP A 233 -3.10 2.13 -3.20
CA TRP A 233 -3.96 1.21 -2.45
C TRP A 233 -3.48 -0.25 -2.53
N MET A 234 -2.97 -0.67 -3.69
CA MET A 234 -2.42 -2.02 -3.88
C MET A 234 -1.05 -2.17 -3.21
N GLN A 235 -0.19 -1.14 -3.31
CA GLN A 235 1.07 -1.11 -2.59
C GLN A 235 0.85 -1.24 -1.07
N GLU A 236 -0.13 -0.53 -0.51
CA GLU A 236 -0.49 -0.59 0.90
C GLU A 236 -1.05 -1.96 1.30
N ALA A 237 -1.92 -2.57 0.48
CA ALA A 237 -2.43 -3.92 0.74
C ALA A 237 -1.29 -4.96 0.81
N LEU A 238 -0.34 -4.88 -0.13
CA LEU A 238 0.85 -5.75 -0.14
C LEU A 238 1.76 -5.48 1.06
N ARG A 239 2.06 -4.22 1.36
CA ARG A 239 2.90 -3.83 2.49
C ARG A 239 2.35 -4.34 3.81
N ARG A 240 1.05 -4.15 4.07
CA ARG A 240 0.36 -4.63 5.29
C ARG A 240 0.33 -6.15 5.38
N SER A 241 0.49 -6.83 4.25
CA SER A 241 0.61 -8.29 4.17
C SER A 241 2.06 -8.78 4.18
N GLY A 242 3.02 -7.90 4.46
CA GLY A 242 4.43 -8.24 4.56
C GLY A 242 5.16 -8.38 3.21
N LEU A 243 4.56 -7.93 2.11
CA LEU A 243 5.17 -7.94 0.78
C LEU A 243 5.61 -6.54 0.36
N ARG A 244 6.77 -6.48 -0.31
CA ARG A 244 7.26 -5.25 -0.94
C ARG A 244 6.72 -5.16 -2.37
N SER A 245 6.28 -3.96 -2.77
CA SER A 245 5.97 -3.67 -4.17
C SER A 245 7.22 -3.83 -5.05
N LEU A 246 7.07 -4.50 -6.17
CA LEU A 246 8.12 -4.81 -7.16
C LEU A 246 7.77 -4.30 -8.57
N GLY A 247 6.64 -3.63 -8.69
CA GLY A 247 6.11 -3.11 -9.95
C GLY A 247 4.81 -3.79 -10.37
N PRO A 248 4.03 -3.14 -11.26
CA PRO A 248 2.61 -3.42 -11.44
C PRO A 248 2.30 -4.86 -11.85
N ALA A 249 3.11 -5.48 -12.73
CA ALA A 249 2.85 -6.84 -13.18
C ALA A 249 3.01 -7.89 -12.06
N VAL A 250 4.04 -7.72 -11.20
CA VAL A 250 4.28 -8.64 -10.07
C VAL A 250 3.28 -8.36 -8.95
N ASP A 251 3.00 -7.10 -8.68
CA ASP A 251 2.13 -6.67 -7.59
C ASP A 251 0.69 -7.15 -7.81
N VAL A 252 0.16 -7.07 -9.03
CA VAL A 252 -1.15 -7.63 -9.38
C VAL A 252 -1.20 -9.13 -9.11
N THR A 253 -0.16 -9.89 -9.48
CA THR A 253 -0.14 -11.35 -9.25
C THR A 253 -0.09 -11.68 -7.76
N ASN A 254 0.68 -10.92 -6.97
CA ASN A 254 0.75 -11.07 -5.52
C ASN A 254 -0.57 -10.66 -4.84
N TYR A 255 -1.20 -9.57 -5.30
CA TYR A 255 -2.48 -9.13 -4.77
C TYR A 255 -3.56 -10.21 -4.97
N VAL A 256 -3.70 -10.76 -6.18
CA VAL A 256 -4.67 -11.83 -6.48
C VAL A 256 -4.38 -13.10 -5.68
N LEU A 257 -3.09 -13.44 -5.51
CA LEU A 257 -2.69 -14.56 -4.66
C LEU A 257 -3.13 -14.36 -3.21
N LEU A 258 -2.89 -13.18 -2.62
CA LEU A 258 -3.29 -12.88 -1.26
C LEU A 258 -4.81 -12.76 -1.10
N GLU A 259 -5.50 -12.20 -2.08
CA GLU A 259 -6.95 -12.01 -2.00
C GLU A 259 -7.71 -13.31 -2.20
N LEU A 260 -7.40 -14.07 -3.26
CA LEU A 260 -8.18 -15.21 -3.74
C LEU A 260 -7.50 -16.57 -3.53
N GLY A 261 -6.22 -16.61 -3.18
CA GLY A 261 -5.44 -17.82 -3.10
C GLY A 261 -5.08 -18.41 -4.48
N GLN A 262 -5.18 -17.60 -5.55
CA GLN A 262 -4.89 -18.05 -6.91
C GLN A 262 -3.47 -17.71 -7.31
N PRO A 263 -2.54 -18.69 -7.42
CA PRO A 263 -1.20 -18.45 -7.92
C PRO A 263 -1.23 -17.96 -9.37
N MET A 264 -0.48 -16.91 -9.65
CA MET A 264 -0.34 -16.34 -10.99
C MET A 264 1.13 -16.05 -11.31
N HIS A 265 1.46 -16.08 -12.61
CA HIS A 265 2.77 -15.70 -13.10
C HIS A 265 2.63 -14.78 -14.31
N ALA A 266 3.47 -13.74 -14.37
CA ALA A 266 3.60 -12.86 -15.50
C ALA A 266 4.91 -13.18 -16.24
N PHE A 267 4.85 -13.31 -17.56
CA PHE A 267 6.00 -13.59 -18.41
C PHE A 267 6.10 -12.56 -19.53
N ASP A 268 7.32 -12.09 -19.79
CA ASP A 268 7.60 -11.34 -21.00
C ASP A 268 7.50 -12.28 -22.21
N LEU A 269 6.48 -12.07 -23.04
CA LEU A 269 6.18 -12.90 -24.18
C LEU A 269 7.35 -13.01 -25.15
N GLY A 270 8.14 -11.94 -25.32
CA GLY A 270 9.32 -11.91 -26.15
C GLY A 270 10.48 -12.76 -25.65
N LYS A 271 10.44 -13.20 -24.40
CA LYS A 271 11.48 -14.04 -23.78
C LYS A 271 11.08 -15.50 -23.65
N LEU A 272 9.84 -15.86 -24.00
CA LEU A 272 9.41 -17.25 -24.00
C LEU A 272 10.02 -17.99 -25.20
N GLN A 273 10.56 -19.19 -24.95
CA GLN A 273 11.11 -20.05 -26.00
C GLN A 273 10.03 -20.99 -26.54
N GLY A 274 9.88 -21.07 -27.87
CA GLY A 274 8.98 -22.00 -28.54
C GLY A 274 7.52 -21.56 -28.65
N GLY A 275 7.24 -20.26 -28.41
CA GLY A 275 5.90 -19.66 -28.54
C GLY A 275 5.79 -18.66 -29.67
#